data_798d4a49b516f5f606c3984b266c33e1
#
_entry.id   798d4a49b516f5f606c3984b266c33e1
#
_cell.length_a   1.000
_cell.length_b   1.000
_cell.length_c   1.000
_cell.angle_alpha   90.00
_cell.angle_beta   90.00
_cell.angle_gamma   90.00
#
_symmetry.space_group_name_H-M   'P 1'
#
loop_
_entity.id
_entity.type
_entity.pdbx_description
1 polymer ?
#
loop_
_entity_poly.entity_id
_entity_poly.type
_entity_poly.pdbx_seq_one_letter_code
_entity_poly.pdbx_strand_id
1 'polypeptide(L)'
;MHDHFTDIANALVLILALGVAAQWVAWRLRMPAIVLFCVAGVVFGPVLGMVTPSETLGDIFRPVVSLCVAVILFEGGLSLHWHELRTAAAGVKRLVSVGAIFSFGLGALAAHGIGGLNWPTALVFAAITIVTGPTVIIPMLRQAKLNKRTAAYLKWEGIINDPIGALAAVLLFQYFVFAGQGEGSVLGGLGLALAAAVFVGGGAAWVLIRAFHTGGVPEFLKAPVMLAAVLVVFVISNRFQHEAGLLAVTVMGLVLGNSDLPSMDELRRFKEYVVLILVSSVFVMLTADLDPALIGRLDWQMVALIAAVMFVVRPLAIGLATIGTDLGWQDRVLLGWIAPRGIVAAAVAGVFGPEMLAAGYPDAELLAPLVFALVIATVIAHGFTIRPLARKFGLQVPANTVMMVGASPWTSDLARMLHKELELAVLLVDSSWHRLREARLAGVPVLYGEVLSEGVQRSLELSGISCVLAATSNDAYNALACRHFAADLGHERVFQLALYGSDEQDDRDTKRTVARPLTGIPAFDEDAHYEDLWRKQVQGWTFSKTRITETYSWESYLADISGKALLIGVLRGRQLLLHAPKAPVRPKPGDTVISYVPPEDTRAAQKRSSPKLEAVDA
;
A
#
# COMPACT_ATOMS: atom_id res chain seq x y z
N MET A 1 28.60 -30.16 17.41
CA MET A 1 28.87 -28.81 16.86
C MET A 1 28.53 -28.71 15.36
N HIS A 2 28.90 -29.73 14.55
CA HIS A 2 28.61 -29.73 13.10
C HIS A 2 27.10 -29.89 12.82
N ASP A 3 26.45 -30.82 13.54
CA ASP A 3 25.00 -31.07 13.42
C ASP A 3 24.18 -29.84 13.84
N HIS A 4 24.51 -29.20 14.95
CA HIS A 4 23.80 -28.03 15.45
C HIS A 4 23.90 -26.81 14.50
N PHE A 5 25.06 -26.61 13.85
CA PHE A 5 25.21 -25.56 12.84
C PHE A 5 24.37 -25.85 11.60
N THR A 6 24.27 -27.10 11.20
CA THR A 6 23.46 -27.56 10.06
C THR A 6 21.95 -27.33 10.36
N ASP A 7 21.51 -27.59 11.59
CA ASP A 7 20.13 -27.39 12.03
C ASP A 7 19.75 -25.91 12.03
N ILE A 8 20.64 -25.01 12.52
CA ILE A 8 20.40 -23.56 12.46
C ILE A 8 20.27 -23.07 11.02
N ALA A 9 21.20 -23.50 10.14
CA ALA A 9 21.17 -23.11 8.73
C ALA A 9 19.89 -23.59 8.04
N ASN A 10 19.49 -24.84 8.27
CA ASN A 10 18.25 -25.42 7.73
C ASN A 10 17.01 -24.66 8.23
N ALA A 11 16.94 -24.32 9.52
CA ALA A 11 15.83 -23.56 10.09
C ALA A 11 15.73 -22.17 9.46
N LEU A 12 16.82 -21.43 9.34
CA LEU A 12 16.85 -20.11 8.73
C LEU A 12 16.43 -20.13 7.25
N VAL A 13 16.95 -21.11 6.48
CA VAL A 13 16.58 -21.30 5.07
C VAL A 13 15.10 -21.64 4.95
N LEU A 14 14.59 -22.53 5.80
CA LEU A 14 13.18 -22.94 5.77
C LEU A 14 12.26 -21.76 6.14
N ILE A 15 12.58 -21.00 7.18
CA ILE A 15 11.84 -19.80 7.57
C ILE A 15 11.76 -18.79 6.42
N LEU A 16 12.91 -18.51 5.77
CA LEU A 16 12.98 -17.59 4.64
C LEU A 16 12.15 -18.11 3.45
N ALA A 17 12.31 -19.38 3.12
CA ALA A 17 11.60 -20.01 2.01
C ALA A 17 10.07 -20.02 2.25
N LEU A 18 9.64 -20.35 3.47
CA LEU A 18 8.23 -20.30 3.86
C LEU A 18 7.67 -18.87 3.79
N GLY A 19 8.45 -17.88 4.26
CA GLY A 19 8.05 -16.47 4.18
C GLY A 19 7.82 -16.02 2.74
N VAL A 20 8.77 -16.29 1.85
CA VAL A 20 8.66 -15.94 0.43
C VAL A 20 7.55 -16.73 -0.28
N ALA A 21 7.42 -18.03 0.00
CA ALA A 21 6.37 -18.87 -0.55
C ALA A 21 4.98 -18.39 -0.10
N ALA A 22 4.80 -18.09 1.18
CA ALA A 22 3.56 -17.56 1.73
C ALA A 22 3.21 -16.18 1.10
N GLN A 23 4.20 -15.32 0.87
CA GLN A 23 4.02 -14.05 0.17
C GLN A 23 3.52 -14.26 -1.27
N TRP A 24 4.13 -15.21 -2.00
CA TRP A 24 3.72 -15.53 -3.37
C TRP A 24 2.30 -16.10 -3.42
N VAL A 25 1.96 -17.02 -2.52
CA VAL A 25 0.61 -17.59 -2.40
C VAL A 25 -0.41 -16.51 -2.05
N ALA A 26 -0.07 -15.60 -1.13
CA ALA A 26 -0.92 -14.45 -0.76
C ALA A 26 -1.24 -13.58 -1.96
N TRP A 27 -0.23 -13.26 -2.77
CA TRP A 27 -0.41 -12.51 -4.01
C TRP A 27 -1.34 -13.26 -4.99
N ARG A 28 -1.12 -14.56 -5.16
CA ARG A 28 -1.92 -15.40 -6.07
C ARG A 28 -3.38 -15.52 -5.64
N LEU A 29 -3.62 -15.68 -4.33
CA LEU A 29 -4.96 -15.81 -3.75
C LEU A 29 -5.63 -14.47 -3.47
N ARG A 30 -4.91 -13.35 -3.65
CA ARG A 30 -5.36 -11.99 -3.30
C ARG A 30 -5.77 -11.86 -1.83
N MET A 31 -5.04 -12.52 -0.95
CA MET A 31 -5.21 -12.52 0.50
C MET A 31 -4.13 -11.66 1.18
N PRO A 32 -4.37 -11.14 2.39
CA PRO A 32 -3.33 -10.50 3.17
C PRO A 32 -2.19 -11.47 3.50
N ALA A 33 -0.95 -11.11 3.14
CA ALA A 33 0.21 -12.00 3.28
C ALA A 33 0.46 -12.44 4.73
N ILE A 34 0.17 -11.57 5.69
CA ILE A 34 0.36 -11.82 7.12
C ILE A 34 -0.43 -13.05 7.61
N VAL A 35 -1.64 -13.26 7.09
CA VAL A 35 -2.43 -14.46 7.41
C VAL A 35 -1.65 -15.72 7.03
N LEU A 36 -1.06 -15.72 5.83
CA LEU A 36 -0.33 -16.89 5.34
C LEU A 36 1.03 -17.05 6.04
N PHE A 37 1.67 -15.96 6.48
CA PHE A 37 2.86 -16.05 7.32
C PHE A 37 2.54 -16.73 8.65
N CYS A 38 1.45 -16.30 9.32
CA CYS A 38 1.01 -16.91 10.57
C CYS A 38 0.61 -18.38 10.38
N VAL A 39 -0.14 -18.68 9.31
CA VAL A 39 -0.53 -20.07 9.00
C VAL A 39 0.72 -20.93 8.72
N ALA A 40 1.67 -20.44 7.93
CA ALA A 40 2.90 -21.15 7.65
C ALA A 40 3.69 -21.42 8.94
N GLY A 41 3.88 -20.40 9.79
CA GLY A 41 4.57 -20.58 11.07
C GLY A 41 3.87 -21.60 11.97
N VAL A 42 2.57 -21.49 12.16
CA VAL A 42 1.80 -22.46 12.99
C VAL A 42 1.84 -23.87 12.40
N VAL A 43 1.71 -24.03 11.09
CA VAL A 43 1.74 -25.35 10.45
C VAL A 43 3.11 -26.01 10.57
N PHE A 44 4.17 -25.28 10.23
CA PHE A 44 5.54 -25.86 10.22
C PHE A 44 6.20 -25.84 11.60
N GLY A 45 5.74 -25.03 12.53
CA GLY A 45 6.15 -25.05 13.95
C GLY A 45 5.28 -26.02 14.77
N PRO A 46 4.27 -25.52 15.51
CA PRO A 46 3.52 -26.32 16.48
C PRO A 46 2.84 -27.58 15.93
N VAL A 47 2.38 -27.58 14.66
CA VAL A 47 1.62 -28.69 14.08
C VAL A 47 2.54 -29.79 13.54
N LEU A 48 3.53 -29.44 12.75
CA LEU A 48 4.46 -30.42 12.13
C LEU A 48 5.75 -30.62 12.93
N GLY A 49 6.09 -29.73 13.86
CA GLY A 49 7.33 -29.81 14.65
C GLY A 49 8.61 -29.69 13.80
N MET A 50 8.53 -29.11 12.60
CA MET A 50 9.69 -29.02 11.69
C MET A 50 10.59 -27.84 12.02
N VAL A 51 10.06 -26.80 12.66
CA VAL A 51 10.76 -25.57 13.02
C VAL A 51 10.39 -25.20 14.44
N THR A 52 11.35 -25.24 15.35
CA THR A 52 11.25 -24.73 16.72
C THR A 52 12.32 -23.64 16.89
N PRO A 53 12.01 -22.38 16.50
CA PRO A 53 13.02 -21.33 16.40
C PRO A 53 13.77 -21.06 17.69
N SER A 54 13.09 -21.04 18.84
CA SER A 54 13.72 -20.83 20.15
C SER A 54 14.67 -21.95 20.55
N GLU A 55 14.34 -23.20 20.28
CA GLU A 55 15.20 -24.35 20.56
C GLU A 55 16.39 -24.43 19.59
N THR A 56 16.11 -24.20 18.29
CA THR A 56 17.13 -24.33 17.24
C THR A 56 18.12 -23.17 17.26
N LEU A 57 17.66 -21.92 17.44
CA LEU A 57 18.49 -20.72 17.48
C LEU A 57 19.03 -20.42 18.90
N GLY A 58 18.38 -20.96 19.94
CA GLY A 58 18.78 -20.73 21.32
C GLY A 58 18.86 -19.24 21.66
N ASP A 59 19.99 -18.86 22.28
CA ASP A 59 20.23 -17.47 22.72
C ASP A 59 20.26 -16.43 21.57
N ILE A 60 20.43 -16.87 20.31
CA ILE A 60 20.49 -15.99 19.13
C ILE A 60 19.06 -15.59 18.68
N PHE A 61 18.03 -16.35 19.03
CA PHE A 61 16.65 -16.11 18.58
C PHE A 61 16.16 -14.69 18.90
N ARG A 62 16.22 -14.29 20.17
CA ARG A 62 15.77 -12.95 20.61
C ARG A 62 16.55 -11.81 19.96
N PRO A 63 17.91 -11.81 19.93
CA PRO A 63 18.66 -10.78 19.21
C PRO A 63 18.29 -10.66 17.73
N VAL A 64 18.09 -11.78 17.02
CA VAL A 64 17.71 -11.75 15.60
C VAL A 64 16.35 -11.10 15.42
N VAL A 65 15.35 -11.47 16.21
CA VAL A 65 14.02 -10.85 16.18
C VAL A 65 14.11 -9.35 16.48
N SER A 66 14.84 -8.95 17.51
CA SER A 66 15.00 -7.54 17.89
C SER A 66 15.70 -6.71 16.81
N LEU A 67 16.73 -7.24 16.13
CA LEU A 67 17.37 -6.56 15.00
C LEU A 67 16.42 -6.40 13.80
N CYS A 68 15.63 -7.43 13.50
CA CYS A 68 14.61 -7.34 12.46
C CYS A 68 13.56 -6.27 12.79
N VAL A 69 13.08 -6.24 14.03
CA VAL A 69 12.11 -5.24 14.52
C VAL A 69 12.70 -3.83 14.47
N ALA A 70 13.99 -3.66 14.81
CA ALA A 70 14.67 -2.37 14.70
C ALA A 70 14.65 -1.81 13.28
N VAL A 71 14.92 -2.65 12.27
CA VAL A 71 14.85 -2.24 10.85
C VAL A 71 13.42 -1.92 10.44
N ILE A 72 12.44 -2.68 10.91
CA ILE A 72 11.01 -2.45 10.62
C ILE A 72 10.53 -1.12 11.25
N LEU A 73 10.93 -0.84 12.50
CA LEU A 73 10.61 0.42 13.17
C LEU A 73 11.29 1.63 12.53
N PHE A 74 12.55 1.47 12.11
CA PHE A 74 13.23 2.49 11.31
C PHE A 74 12.44 2.82 10.04
N GLU A 75 11.95 1.81 9.32
CA GLU A 75 11.11 2.02 8.14
C GLU A 75 9.81 2.74 8.48
N GLY A 76 9.15 2.35 9.57
CA GLY A 76 7.97 3.05 10.08
C GLY A 76 8.24 4.53 10.31
N GLY A 77 9.35 4.86 10.98
CA GLY A 77 9.83 6.23 11.18
C GLY A 77 10.12 6.97 9.87
N LEU A 78 10.80 6.32 8.92
CA LEU A 78 11.17 6.89 7.62
C LEU A 78 9.95 7.25 6.76
N SER A 79 8.83 6.56 6.94
CA SER A 79 7.58 6.83 6.22
C SER A 79 6.74 7.95 6.84
N LEU A 80 7.13 8.52 7.97
CA LEU A 80 6.47 9.63 8.65
C LEU A 80 6.94 10.99 8.10
N HIS A 81 6.08 11.70 7.37
CA HIS A 81 6.37 13.03 6.84
C HIS A 81 5.62 14.13 7.61
N TRP A 82 6.35 15.02 8.28
CA TRP A 82 5.77 16.15 9.03
C TRP A 82 4.90 17.08 8.20
N HIS A 83 5.28 17.29 6.93
CA HIS A 83 4.51 18.15 6.03
C HIS A 83 3.11 17.58 5.78
N GLU A 84 3.01 16.28 5.55
CA GLU A 84 1.73 15.61 5.35
C GLU A 84 0.89 15.66 6.64
N LEU A 85 1.49 15.51 7.82
CA LEU A 85 0.77 15.60 9.08
C LEU A 85 0.25 17.03 9.33
N ARG A 86 1.02 18.07 8.95
CA ARG A 86 0.58 19.47 9.08
C ARG A 86 -0.62 19.77 8.17
N THR A 87 -0.61 19.22 6.96
CA THR A 87 -1.69 19.36 5.97
C THR A 87 -2.85 18.40 6.19
N ALA A 88 -2.67 17.36 7.03
CA ALA A 88 -3.73 16.43 7.38
C ALA A 88 -4.91 17.13 8.03
N ALA A 89 -6.11 16.68 7.67
CA ALA A 89 -7.36 17.21 8.23
C ALA A 89 -7.34 17.15 9.78
N ALA A 90 -7.98 18.13 10.42
CA ALA A 90 -8.06 18.20 11.88
C ALA A 90 -8.58 16.89 12.51
N GLY A 91 -9.45 16.17 11.81
CA GLY A 91 -9.97 14.88 12.23
C GLY A 91 -8.89 13.78 12.32
N VAL A 92 -7.90 13.77 11.41
CA VAL A 92 -6.76 12.83 11.49
C VAL A 92 -5.94 13.11 12.75
N LYS A 93 -5.63 14.38 13.03
CA LYS A 93 -4.88 14.77 14.24
C LYS A 93 -5.58 14.33 15.51
N ARG A 94 -6.91 14.50 15.56
CA ARG A 94 -7.71 14.03 16.69
C ARG A 94 -7.74 12.52 16.82
N LEU A 95 -7.78 11.80 15.69
CA LEU A 95 -7.78 10.34 15.70
C LEU A 95 -6.49 9.79 16.31
N VAL A 96 -5.33 10.29 15.88
CA VAL A 96 -4.03 9.81 16.36
C VAL A 96 -3.66 10.28 17.76
N SER A 97 -4.26 11.37 18.28
CA SER A 97 -4.04 11.85 19.64
C SER A 97 -5.14 11.37 20.61
N VAL A 98 -6.34 11.91 20.45
CA VAL A 98 -7.49 11.60 21.33
C VAL A 98 -7.91 10.14 21.17
N GLY A 99 -7.92 9.61 19.93
CA GLY A 99 -8.25 8.21 19.67
C GLY A 99 -7.26 7.24 20.30
N ALA A 100 -5.97 7.53 20.28
CA ALA A 100 -4.95 6.72 20.95
C ALA A 100 -5.14 6.69 22.47
N ILE A 101 -5.40 7.86 23.08
CA ILE A 101 -5.66 7.96 24.53
C ILE A 101 -6.89 7.15 24.94
N PHE A 102 -8.00 7.28 24.20
CA PHE A 102 -9.20 6.47 24.49
C PHE A 102 -8.99 4.99 24.22
N SER A 103 -8.27 4.62 23.15
CA SER A 103 -7.93 3.22 22.87
C SER A 103 -7.09 2.62 23.99
N PHE A 104 -6.12 3.37 24.51
CA PHE A 104 -5.30 2.99 25.66
C PHE A 104 -6.15 2.80 26.92
N GLY A 105 -6.89 3.83 27.32
CA GLY A 105 -7.69 3.78 28.56
C GLY A 105 -8.77 2.70 28.54
N LEU A 106 -9.55 2.63 27.47
CA LEU A 106 -10.58 1.61 27.31
C LEU A 106 -9.97 0.20 27.16
N GLY A 107 -8.82 0.10 26.48
CA GLY A 107 -8.07 -1.15 26.35
C GLY A 107 -7.56 -1.67 27.69
N ALA A 108 -7.00 -0.79 28.53
CA ALA A 108 -6.54 -1.15 29.87
C ALA A 108 -7.69 -1.58 30.78
N LEU A 109 -8.81 -0.84 30.76
CA LEU A 109 -10.03 -1.22 31.51
C LEU A 109 -10.59 -2.58 31.04
N ALA A 110 -10.61 -2.84 29.74
CA ALA A 110 -11.07 -4.12 29.20
C ALA A 110 -10.12 -5.26 29.58
N ALA A 111 -8.81 -5.03 29.51
CA ALA A 111 -7.79 -6.02 29.85
C ALA A 111 -7.84 -6.39 31.34
N HIS A 112 -8.04 -5.40 32.22
CA HIS A 112 -8.19 -5.65 33.64
C HIS A 112 -9.56 -6.25 33.98
N GLY A 113 -10.66 -5.65 33.51
CA GLY A 113 -12.02 -6.02 33.94
C GLY A 113 -12.58 -7.26 33.25
N ILE A 114 -12.24 -7.49 31.96
CA ILE A 114 -12.72 -8.66 31.18
C ILE A 114 -11.64 -9.74 31.12
N GLY A 115 -10.39 -9.33 30.84
CA GLY A 115 -9.27 -10.26 30.71
C GLY A 115 -8.70 -10.74 32.04
N GLY A 116 -9.08 -10.13 33.17
CA GLY A 116 -8.59 -10.50 34.49
C GLY A 116 -7.10 -10.23 34.72
N LEU A 117 -6.46 -9.44 33.84
CA LEU A 117 -5.04 -9.09 33.96
C LEU A 117 -4.82 -8.09 35.08
N ASN A 118 -3.69 -8.20 35.79
CA ASN A 118 -3.26 -7.20 36.74
C ASN A 118 -2.99 -5.86 36.06
N TRP A 119 -3.13 -4.74 36.78
CA TRP A 119 -2.95 -3.41 36.18
C TRP A 119 -1.63 -3.24 35.42
N PRO A 120 -0.45 -3.68 35.92
CA PRO A 120 0.80 -3.58 35.15
C PRO A 120 0.72 -4.25 33.78
N THR A 121 0.29 -5.51 33.75
CA THR A 121 0.16 -6.29 32.50
C THR A 121 -0.94 -5.71 31.62
N ALA A 122 -2.08 -5.28 32.19
CA ALA A 122 -3.19 -4.67 31.46
C ALA A 122 -2.78 -3.36 30.77
N LEU A 123 -1.99 -2.50 31.45
CA LEU A 123 -1.50 -1.26 30.88
C LEU A 123 -0.48 -1.49 29.76
N VAL A 124 0.44 -2.45 29.94
CA VAL A 124 1.39 -2.84 28.87
C VAL A 124 0.64 -3.44 27.69
N PHE A 125 -0.31 -4.34 27.92
CA PHE A 125 -1.19 -4.87 26.87
C PHE A 125 -1.94 -3.76 26.12
N ALA A 126 -2.52 -2.81 26.85
CA ALA A 126 -3.25 -1.69 26.24
C ALA A 126 -2.35 -0.82 25.37
N ALA A 127 -1.12 -0.53 25.82
CA ALA A 127 -0.14 0.21 25.03
C ALA A 127 0.25 -0.54 23.75
N ILE A 128 0.51 -1.85 23.85
CA ILE A 128 0.79 -2.72 22.70
C ILE A 128 -0.39 -2.71 21.73
N THR A 129 -1.61 -2.71 22.23
CA THR A 129 -2.81 -2.71 21.39
C THR A 129 -3.15 -1.35 20.77
N ILE A 130 -2.50 -0.24 21.11
CA ILE A 130 -2.57 1.01 20.32
C ILE A 130 -1.91 0.81 18.96
N VAL A 131 -0.84 0.04 18.91
CA VAL A 131 -0.03 -0.21 17.71
C VAL A 131 -0.91 -0.74 16.58
N THR A 132 -1.01 0.02 15.50
CA THR A 132 -1.67 -0.36 14.25
C THR A 132 -0.63 -0.27 13.13
N GLY A 133 -0.07 -1.42 12.71
CA GLY A 133 1.09 -1.41 11.81
C GLY A 133 0.78 -0.96 10.38
N PRO A 134 1.56 -0.01 9.81
CA PRO A 134 1.42 0.42 8.42
C PRO A 134 1.69 -0.72 7.43
N THR A 135 2.54 -1.67 7.79
CA THR A 135 2.87 -2.86 6.99
C THR A 135 1.65 -3.75 6.70
N VAL A 136 0.65 -3.72 7.57
CA VAL A 136 -0.62 -4.44 7.40
C VAL A 136 -1.67 -3.58 6.71
N ILE A 137 -1.82 -2.33 7.16
CA ILE A 137 -2.91 -1.47 6.70
C ILE A 137 -2.74 -1.02 5.25
N ILE A 138 -1.51 -0.69 4.81
CA ILE A 138 -1.26 -0.18 3.45
C ILE A 138 -1.63 -1.20 2.37
N PRO A 139 -1.21 -2.49 2.43
CA PRO A 139 -1.68 -3.50 1.48
C PRO A 139 -3.19 -3.70 1.48
N MET A 140 -3.83 -3.64 2.66
CA MET A 140 -5.29 -3.75 2.79
C MET A 140 -6.01 -2.57 2.12
N LEU A 141 -5.51 -1.34 2.27
CA LEU A 141 -6.06 -0.15 1.62
C LEU A 141 -5.96 -0.23 0.09
N ARG A 142 -4.82 -0.70 -0.43
CA ARG A 142 -4.63 -0.92 -1.88
C ARG A 142 -5.67 -1.91 -2.44
N GLN A 143 -5.97 -2.98 -1.71
CA GLN A 143 -6.97 -3.98 -2.11
C GLN A 143 -8.41 -3.46 -1.98
N ALA A 144 -8.71 -2.66 -0.96
CA ALA A 144 -10.04 -2.15 -0.67
C ALA A 144 -10.48 -1.02 -1.60
N LYS A 145 -9.54 -0.31 -2.24
CA LYS A 145 -9.78 0.86 -3.12
C LYS A 145 -10.67 1.90 -2.47
N LEU A 146 -10.36 2.26 -1.23
CA LEU A 146 -11.11 3.26 -0.48
C LEU A 146 -10.94 4.67 -1.08
N ASN A 147 -11.91 5.54 -0.84
CA ASN A 147 -11.79 6.96 -1.15
C ASN A 147 -10.61 7.58 -0.38
N LYS A 148 -10.01 8.66 -0.94
CA LYS A 148 -8.81 9.32 -0.39
C LYS A 148 -8.96 9.68 1.08
N ARG A 149 -10.15 10.16 1.47
CA ARG A 149 -10.42 10.64 2.81
C ARG A 149 -10.33 9.51 3.83
N THR A 150 -11.12 8.45 3.67
CA THR A 150 -11.14 7.30 4.58
C THR A 150 -9.80 6.56 4.59
N ALA A 151 -9.18 6.40 3.40
CA ALA A 151 -7.86 5.80 3.28
C ALA A 151 -6.78 6.61 4.03
N ALA A 152 -6.83 7.95 3.96
CA ALA A 152 -5.91 8.82 4.68
C ALA A 152 -6.03 8.64 6.20
N TYR A 153 -7.25 8.58 6.75
CA TYR A 153 -7.43 8.35 8.19
C TYR A 153 -6.78 7.04 8.64
N LEU A 154 -7.05 5.93 7.95
CA LEU A 154 -6.47 4.62 8.29
C LEU A 154 -4.95 4.58 8.09
N LYS A 155 -4.47 5.16 6.98
CA LYS A 155 -3.04 5.24 6.67
C LYS A 155 -2.29 6.01 7.77
N TRP A 156 -2.77 7.21 8.09
CA TRP A 156 -2.12 8.08 9.08
C TRP A 156 -2.18 7.51 10.49
N GLU A 157 -3.31 6.92 10.86
CA GLU A 157 -3.43 6.22 12.13
C GLU A 157 -2.40 5.10 12.23
N GLY A 158 -2.31 4.22 11.21
CA GLY A 158 -1.36 3.13 11.20
C GLY A 158 0.10 3.58 11.26
N ILE A 159 0.45 4.70 10.59
CA ILE A 159 1.83 5.21 10.58
C ILE A 159 2.21 5.86 11.91
N ILE A 160 1.30 6.64 12.53
CA ILE A 160 1.61 7.42 13.73
C ILE A 160 1.47 6.58 15.01
N ASN A 161 0.43 5.74 15.09
CA ASN A 161 0.18 4.95 16.29
C ASN A 161 1.17 3.80 16.47
N ASP A 162 1.84 3.35 15.38
CA ASP A 162 2.85 2.28 15.45
C ASP A 162 4.03 2.68 16.36
N PRO A 163 4.78 3.75 16.10
CA PRO A 163 5.87 4.17 16.98
C PRO A 163 5.37 4.71 18.34
N ILE A 164 4.22 5.36 18.39
CA ILE A 164 3.67 5.88 19.66
C ILE A 164 3.27 4.73 20.59
N GLY A 165 2.59 3.71 20.06
CA GLY A 165 2.19 2.56 20.86
C GLY A 165 3.38 1.74 21.33
N ALA A 166 4.37 1.51 20.45
CA ALA A 166 5.60 0.84 20.81
C ALA A 166 6.36 1.60 21.90
N LEU A 167 6.50 2.93 21.77
CA LEU A 167 7.12 3.78 22.78
C LEU A 167 6.35 3.72 24.12
N ALA A 168 5.03 3.85 24.08
CA ALA A 168 4.22 3.78 25.31
C ALA A 168 4.38 2.42 26.00
N ALA A 169 4.41 1.32 25.22
CA ALA A 169 4.62 -0.01 25.76
C ALA A 169 6.02 -0.17 26.42
N VAL A 170 7.07 0.34 25.75
CA VAL A 170 8.45 0.35 26.30
C VAL A 170 8.50 1.15 27.62
N LEU A 171 7.90 2.34 27.65
CA LEU A 171 7.91 3.20 28.83
C LEU A 171 7.19 2.55 30.02
N LEU A 172 6.02 1.97 29.80
CA LEU A 172 5.26 1.28 30.83
C LEU A 172 5.98 0.01 31.30
N PHE A 173 6.53 -0.76 30.36
CA PHE A 173 7.33 -1.93 30.67
C PHE A 173 8.51 -1.57 31.59
N GLN A 174 9.30 -0.56 31.20
CA GLN A 174 10.43 -0.08 32.01
C GLN A 174 9.97 0.41 33.38
N TYR A 175 8.86 1.15 33.44
CA TYR A 175 8.31 1.61 34.71
C TYR A 175 8.00 0.45 35.65
N PHE A 176 7.31 -0.59 35.19
CA PHE A 176 6.93 -1.70 36.05
C PHE A 176 8.08 -2.65 36.39
N VAL A 177 8.97 -2.93 35.45
CA VAL A 177 10.11 -3.83 35.68
C VAL A 177 11.14 -3.19 36.63
N PHE A 178 11.36 -1.87 36.53
CA PHE A 178 12.33 -1.14 37.37
C PHE A 178 11.72 -0.40 38.55
N ALA A 179 10.39 -0.39 38.75
CA ALA A 179 9.71 0.29 39.85
C ALA A 179 10.19 -0.15 41.23
N GLY A 180 10.72 -1.35 41.39
CA GLY A 180 11.31 -1.87 42.62
C GLY A 180 12.67 -1.27 42.98
N GLN A 181 13.30 -0.52 42.08
CA GLN A 181 14.66 0.03 42.26
C GLN A 181 14.70 1.50 42.74
N GLY A 182 13.55 2.10 42.99
CA GLY A 182 13.40 3.48 43.49
C GLY A 182 12.91 4.48 42.42
N GLU A 183 12.04 5.42 42.81
CA GLU A 183 11.38 6.35 41.87
C GLU A 183 12.36 7.20 41.04
N GLY A 184 13.53 7.55 41.60
CA GLY A 184 14.56 8.31 40.89
C GLY A 184 15.23 7.54 39.74
N SER A 185 15.26 6.22 39.78
CA SER A 185 15.90 5.38 38.76
C SER A 185 15.03 5.24 37.48
N VAL A 186 13.72 5.22 37.62
CA VAL A 186 12.78 5.07 36.48
C VAL A 186 12.77 6.32 35.60
N LEU A 187 12.65 7.51 36.24
CA LEU A 187 12.72 8.80 35.53
C LEU A 187 14.10 9.02 34.90
N GLY A 188 15.16 8.61 35.61
CA GLY A 188 16.52 8.63 35.07
C GLY A 188 16.71 7.72 33.86
N GLY A 189 16.22 6.48 33.93
CA GLY A 189 16.25 5.52 32.82
C GLY A 189 15.47 5.99 31.59
N LEU A 190 14.28 6.54 31.84
CA LEU A 190 13.45 7.14 30.78
C LEU A 190 14.14 8.34 30.13
N GLY A 191 14.69 9.24 30.94
CA GLY A 191 15.46 10.40 30.46
C GLY A 191 16.67 9.98 29.64
N LEU A 192 17.39 8.92 30.07
CA LEU A 192 18.52 8.36 29.35
C LEU A 192 18.10 7.70 28.03
N ALA A 193 16.98 6.96 28.00
CA ALA A 193 16.45 6.37 26.77
C ALA A 193 16.06 7.42 25.73
N LEU A 194 15.37 8.49 26.16
CA LEU A 194 15.02 9.64 25.32
C LEU A 194 16.27 10.38 24.83
N ALA A 195 17.24 10.61 25.72
CA ALA A 195 18.51 11.23 25.35
C ALA A 195 19.26 10.37 24.32
N ALA A 196 19.39 9.06 24.57
CA ALA A 196 20.01 8.15 23.62
C ALA A 196 19.28 8.17 22.25
N ALA A 197 17.96 8.17 22.23
CA ALA A 197 17.18 8.23 21.00
C ALA A 197 17.45 9.54 20.22
N VAL A 198 17.48 10.68 20.87
CA VAL A 198 17.69 11.97 20.20
C VAL A 198 19.16 12.13 19.78
N PHE A 199 20.11 11.86 20.67
CA PHE A 199 21.54 12.08 20.38
C PHE A 199 22.14 11.00 19.48
N VAL A 200 21.86 9.73 19.73
CA VAL A 200 22.42 8.64 18.91
C VAL A 200 21.62 8.50 17.62
N GLY A 201 20.30 8.38 17.70
CA GLY A 201 19.44 8.24 16.53
C GLY A 201 19.42 9.50 15.64
N GLY A 202 19.18 10.68 16.24
CA GLY A 202 19.19 11.96 15.54
C GLY A 202 20.57 12.34 15.03
N GLY A 203 21.64 12.09 15.81
CA GLY A 203 23.03 12.33 15.41
C GLY A 203 23.45 11.46 14.24
N ALA A 204 23.13 10.17 14.25
CA ALA A 204 23.40 9.25 13.14
C ALA A 204 22.65 9.69 11.88
N ALA A 205 21.37 10.06 12.00
CA ALA A 205 20.60 10.61 10.89
C ALA A 205 21.28 11.84 10.28
N TRP A 206 21.70 12.78 11.12
CA TRP A 206 22.40 13.98 10.66
C TRP A 206 23.71 13.68 9.93
N VAL A 207 24.50 12.73 10.43
CA VAL A 207 25.75 12.27 9.77
C VAL A 207 25.44 11.69 8.39
N LEU A 208 24.42 10.82 8.30
CA LEU A 208 24.03 10.21 7.02
C LEU A 208 23.51 11.25 6.03
N ILE A 209 22.66 12.16 6.46
CA ILE A 209 22.17 13.27 5.64
C ILE A 209 23.35 14.06 5.06
N ARG A 210 24.29 14.42 5.91
CA ARG A 210 25.50 15.16 5.49
C ARG A 210 26.32 14.37 4.48
N ALA A 211 26.58 13.08 4.75
CA ALA A 211 27.38 12.21 3.88
C ALA A 211 26.71 12.00 2.51
N PHE A 212 25.39 11.87 2.47
CA PHE A 212 24.63 11.68 1.23
C PHE A 212 24.54 12.98 0.40
N HIS A 213 24.35 14.13 1.05
CA HIS A 213 24.35 15.43 0.36
C HIS A 213 25.70 15.84 -0.20
N THR A 214 26.79 15.53 0.50
CA THR A 214 28.15 15.88 0.03
C THR A 214 28.70 14.92 -1.02
N GLY A 215 27.92 13.87 -1.39
CA GLY A 215 28.38 12.85 -2.33
C GLY A 215 29.48 11.94 -1.75
N GLY A 216 29.67 11.95 -0.42
CA GLY A 216 30.66 11.11 0.26
C GLY A 216 30.34 9.62 0.20
N VAL A 217 29.11 9.24 -0.15
CA VAL A 217 28.66 7.86 -0.34
C VAL A 217 28.11 7.69 -1.74
N PRO A 218 28.70 6.80 -2.57
CA PRO A 218 28.17 6.47 -3.90
C PRO A 218 26.74 5.95 -3.85
N GLU A 219 25.95 6.15 -4.91
CA GLU A 219 24.52 5.78 -4.94
C GLU A 219 24.27 4.33 -4.56
N PHE A 220 25.03 3.39 -5.12
CA PHE A 220 24.86 1.95 -4.85
C PHE A 220 25.20 1.53 -3.41
N LEU A 221 25.92 2.36 -2.64
CA LEU A 221 26.25 2.11 -1.24
C LEU A 221 25.30 2.77 -0.24
N LYS A 222 24.47 3.72 -0.66
CA LYS A 222 23.58 4.47 0.26
C LYS A 222 22.66 3.52 1.06
N ALA A 223 22.03 2.56 0.39
CA ALA A 223 21.12 1.62 1.05
C ALA A 223 21.83 0.66 2.02
N PRO A 224 22.94 -0.01 1.66
CA PRO A 224 23.72 -0.81 2.61
C PRO A 224 24.26 -0.01 3.80
N VAL A 225 24.78 1.20 3.57
CA VAL A 225 25.27 2.09 4.64
C VAL A 225 24.15 2.48 5.59
N MET A 226 22.97 2.81 5.06
CA MET A 226 21.80 3.13 5.88
C MET A 226 21.38 1.94 6.76
N LEU A 227 21.32 0.73 6.19
CA LEU A 227 20.98 -0.49 6.93
C LEU A 227 22.00 -0.78 8.03
N ALA A 228 23.29 -0.70 7.72
CA ALA A 228 24.36 -0.87 8.70
C ALA A 228 24.26 0.16 9.84
N ALA A 229 24.00 1.43 9.50
CA ALA A 229 23.84 2.48 10.49
C ALA A 229 22.64 2.23 11.42
N VAL A 230 21.50 1.72 10.91
CA VAL A 230 20.35 1.34 11.74
C VAL A 230 20.74 0.29 12.77
N LEU A 231 21.44 -0.76 12.36
CA LEU A 231 21.89 -1.83 13.28
C LEU A 231 22.90 -1.31 14.31
N VAL A 232 23.82 -0.45 13.89
CA VAL A 232 24.80 0.18 14.79
C VAL A 232 24.12 1.08 15.82
N VAL A 233 23.19 1.94 15.39
CA VAL A 233 22.41 2.82 16.26
C VAL A 233 21.62 2.01 17.28
N PHE A 234 20.96 0.92 16.84
CA PHE A 234 20.24 0.02 17.72
C PHE A 234 21.13 -0.56 18.81
N VAL A 235 22.27 -1.15 18.44
CA VAL A 235 23.21 -1.78 19.39
C VAL A 235 23.82 -0.74 20.35
N ILE A 236 24.26 0.40 19.83
CA ILE A 236 24.85 1.46 20.67
C ILE A 236 23.84 1.98 21.67
N SER A 237 22.60 2.27 21.24
CA SER A 237 21.56 2.82 22.12
C SER A 237 21.16 1.84 23.22
N ASN A 238 21.09 0.55 22.92
CA ASN A 238 20.80 -0.50 23.90
C ASN A 238 21.89 -0.66 24.98
N ARG A 239 23.11 -0.16 24.75
CA ARG A 239 24.16 -0.13 25.78
C ARG A 239 23.93 0.96 26.84
N PHE A 240 23.22 2.04 26.48
CA PHE A 240 22.87 3.11 27.44
C PHE A 240 21.65 2.73 28.28
N GLN A 241 20.63 2.16 27.65
CA GLN A 241 19.41 1.72 28.31
C GLN A 241 18.80 0.58 27.51
N HIS A 242 18.35 -0.48 28.18
CA HIS A 242 17.66 -1.62 27.55
C HIS A 242 16.45 -1.11 26.72
N GLU A 243 16.28 -1.61 25.50
CA GLU A 243 15.22 -1.25 24.53
C GLU A 243 15.25 0.22 24.04
N ALA A 244 16.20 1.06 24.45
CA ALA A 244 16.37 2.42 23.91
C ALA A 244 16.70 2.40 22.40
N GLY A 245 17.27 1.30 21.90
CA GLY A 245 17.61 1.12 20.51
C GLY A 245 16.40 1.20 19.58
N LEU A 246 15.25 0.66 19.98
CA LEU A 246 14.00 0.72 19.18
C LEU A 246 13.54 2.17 18.99
N LEU A 247 13.62 2.96 20.05
CA LEU A 247 13.29 4.38 19.99
C LEU A 247 14.30 5.16 19.13
N ALA A 248 15.60 4.87 19.29
CA ALA A 248 16.67 5.55 18.57
C ALA A 248 16.57 5.34 17.04
N VAL A 249 16.32 4.11 16.60
CA VAL A 249 16.15 3.83 15.17
C VAL A 249 14.87 4.44 14.60
N THR A 250 13.81 4.54 15.41
CA THR A 250 12.57 5.23 15.02
C THR A 250 12.81 6.73 14.83
N VAL A 251 13.53 7.38 15.76
CA VAL A 251 13.93 8.80 15.64
C VAL A 251 14.84 9.01 14.43
N MET A 252 15.81 8.10 14.21
CA MET A 252 16.68 8.14 13.04
C MET A 252 15.87 8.08 11.74
N GLY A 253 14.91 7.16 11.65
CA GLY A 253 14.00 7.04 10.52
C GLY A 253 13.19 8.31 10.29
N LEU A 254 12.61 8.85 11.38
CA LEU A 254 11.81 10.08 11.35
C LEU A 254 12.61 11.29 10.81
N VAL A 255 13.84 11.47 11.27
CA VAL A 255 14.71 12.56 10.82
C VAL A 255 15.10 12.39 9.35
N LEU A 256 15.50 11.19 8.94
CA LEU A 256 15.83 10.88 7.55
C LEU A 256 14.63 11.02 6.61
N GLY A 257 13.44 10.56 7.02
CA GLY A 257 12.21 10.64 6.25
C GLY A 257 11.72 12.06 5.97
N ASN A 258 12.15 13.01 6.81
CA ASN A 258 11.81 14.44 6.69
C ASN A 258 12.95 15.29 6.12
N SER A 259 14.00 14.66 5.60
CA SER A 259 15.10 15.34 4.91
C SER A 259 14.95 15.20 3.39
N ASP A 260 15.36 16.25 2.67
CA ASP A 260 15.38 16.24 1.20
C ASP A 260 16.64 15.51 0.71
N LEU A 261 16.60 14.18 0.71
CA LEU A 261 17.73 13.36 0.26
C LEU A 261 17.65 13.10 -1.25
N PRO A 262 18.75 13.30 -2.00
CA PRO A 262 18.82 12.84 -3.38
C PRO A 262 18.69 11.30 -3.41
N SER A 263 18.05 10.76 -4.45
CA SER A 263 17.85 9.31 -4.67
C SER A 263 16.95 8.60 -3.63
N MET A 264 16.02 9.34 -3.00
CA MET A 264 15.10 8.77 -2.02
C MET A 264 14.25 7.62 -2.59
N ASP A 265 13.93 7.65 -3.88
CA ASP A 265 13.12 6.60 -4.53
C ASP A 265 13.85 5.25 -4.62
N GLU A 266 15.16 5.26 -4.88
CA GLU A 266 15.95 4.02 -4.88
C GLU A 266 16.08 3.44 -3.47
N LEU A 267 16.31 4.31 -2.47
CA LEU A 267 16.32 3.92 -1.07
C LEU A 267 14.96 3.35 -0.63
N ARG A 268 13.85 3.91 -1.10
CA ARG A 268 12.50 3.40 -0.82
C ARG A 268 12.28 2.00 -1.41
N ARG A 269 12.70 1.74 -2.64
CA ARG A 269 12.56 0.41 -3.27
C ARG A 269 13.38 -0.64 -2.56
N PHE A 270 14.63 -0.34 -2.25
CA PHE A 270 15.50 -1.27 -1.53
C PHE A 270 14.92 -1.62 -0.15
N LYS A 271 14.48 -0.62 0.61
CA LYS A 271 13.87 -0.86 1.92
C LYS A 271 12.63 -1.74 1.84
N GLU A 272 11.77 -1.55 0.82
CA GLU A 272 10.56 -2.37 0.63
C GLU A 272 10.90 -3.85 0.49
N TYR A 273 11.95 -4.21 -0.25
CA TYR A 273 12.40 -5.60 -0.37
C TYR A 273 12.97 -6.16 0.94
N VAL A 274 13.82 -5.39 1.61
CA VAL A 274 14.41 -5.82 2.89
C VAL A 274 13.32 -6.03 3.94
N VAL A 275 12.42 -5.06 4.09
CA VAL A 275 11.34 -5.15 5.07
C VAL A 275 10.39 -6.31 4.76
N LEU A 276 10.07 -6.56 3.49
CA LEU A 276 9.25 -7.71 3.09
C LEU A 276 9.86 -9.03 3.57
N ILE A 277 11.17 -9.21 3.36
CA ILE A 277 11.90 -10.41 3.81
C ILE A 277 11.90 -10.49 5.34
N LEU A 278 12.23 -9.39 6.02
CA LEU A 278 12.32 -9.37 7.49
C LEU A 278 10.94 -9.61 8.12
N VAL A 279 9.90 -8.94 7.62
CA VAL A 279 8.52 -9.10 8.10
C VAL A 279 8.07 -10.55 7.96
N SER A 280 8.22 -11.14 6.76
CA SER A 280 7.80 -12.52 6.53
C SER A 280 8.56 -13.50 7.42
N SER A 281 9.88 -13.33 7.56
CA SER A 281 10.71 -14.21 8.41
C SER A 281 10.34 -14.08 9.89
N VAL A 282 10.16 -12.87 10.40
CA VAL A 282 9.82 -12.65 11.80
C VAL A 282 8.43 -13.20 12.12
N PHE A 283 7.44 -13.02 11.25
CA PHE A 283 6.12 -13.60 11.49
C PHE A 283 6.15 -15.12 11.50
N VAL A 284 6.82 -15.74 10.53
CA VAL A 284 6.97 -17.20 10.50
C VAL A 284 7.72 -17.67 11.75
N MET A 285 8.81 -17.02 12.13
CA MET A 285 9.59 -17.37 13.33
C MET A 285 8.75 -17.29 14.61
N LEU A 286 8.09 -16.14 14.84
CA LEU A 286 7.32 -15.92 16.06
C LEU A 286 6.10 -16.83 16.16
N THR A 287 5.45 -17.14 15.04
CA THR A 287 4.29 -18.02 15.04
C THR A 287 4.67 -19.50 15.05
N ALA A 288 5.84 -19.86 14.54
CA ALA A 288 6.40 -21.22 14.68
C ALA A 288 6.87 -21.50 16.10
N ASP A 289 7.22 -20.48 16.86
CA ASP A 289 7.66 -20.58 18.26
C ASP A 289 6.50 -20.58 19.28
N LEU A 290 5.26 -20.46 18.83
CA LEU A 290 4.10 -20.46 19.71
C LEU A 290 3.94 -21.84 20.37
N ASP A 291 3.94 -21.89 21.71
CA ASP A 291 3.64 -23.10 22.45
C ASP A 291 2.13 -23.44 22.34
N PRO A 292 1.78 -24.60 21.78
CA PRO A 292 0.38 -25.05 21.70
C PRO A 292 -0.31 -25.14 23.07
N ALA A 293 0.45 -25.44 24.14
CA ALA A 293 -0.09 -25.50 25.48
C ALA A 293 -0.57 -24.12 25.99
N LEU A 294 0.13 -23.04 25.59
CA LEU A 294 -0.29 -21.68 25.94
C LEU A 294 -1.52 -21.24 25.15
N ILE A 295 -1.66 -21.69 23.89
CA ILE A 295 -2.88 -21.45 23.11
C ILE A 295 -4.08 -22.16 23.76
N GLY A 296 -3.88 -23.36 24.28
CA GLY A 296 -4.90 -24.11 25.01
C GLY A 296 -5.32 -23.51 26.37
N ARG A 297 -4.49 -22.60 26.91
CA ARG A 297 -4.78 -21.82 28.14
C ARG A 297 -5.57 -20.54 27.87
N LEU A 298 -5.82 -20.18 26.60
CA LEU A 298 -6.69 -19.07 26.26
C LEU A 298 -8.12 -19.39 26.75
N ASP A 299 -8.40 -18.92 27.96
CA ASP A 299 -9.72 -19.07 28.59
C ASP A 299 -10.77 -18.22 27.87
N TRP A 300 -12.04 -18.49 28.11
CA TRP A 300 -13.15 -17.71 27.53
C TRP A 300 -13.01 -16.20 27.80
N GLN A 301 -12.41 -15.81 28.94
CA GLN A 301 -12.13 -14.42 29.31
C GLN A 301 -11.18 -13.75 28.31
N MET A 302 -10.16 -14.46 27.83
CA MET A 302 -9.22 -13.96 26.81
C MET A 302 -9.90 -13.78 25.44
N VAL A 303 -10.76 -14.74 25.07
CA VAL A 303 -11.57 -14.63 23.85
C VAL A 303 -12.54 -13.45 23.98
N ALA A 304 -13.18 -13.27 25.15
CA ALA A 304 -14.04 -12.13 25.43
C ALA A 304 -13.29 -10.80 25.38
N LEU A 305 -12.03 -10.76 25.87
CA LEU A 305 -11.18 -9.58 25.79
C LEU A 305 -10.84 -9.24 24.33
N ILE A 306 -10.45 -10.22 23.51
CA ILE A 306 -10.19 -10.01 22.08
C ILE A 306 -11.45 -9.46 21.39
N ALA A 307 -12.61 -10.07 21.66
CA ALA A 307 -13.87 -9.59 21.13
C ALA A 307 -14.20 -8.17 21.62
N ALA A 308 -13.99 -7.89 22.91
CA ALA A 308 -14.20 -6.55 23.46
C ALA A 308 -13.28 -5.50 22.81
N VAL A 309 -12.01 -5.80 22.59
CA VAL A 309 -11.08 -4.91 21.89
C VAL A 309 -11.56 -4.61 20.48
N MET A 310 -12.01 -5.63 19.74
CA MET A 310 -12.44 -5.49 18.34
C MET A 310 -13.81 -4.78 18.21
N PHE A 311 -14.79 -5.18 19.03
CA PHE A 311 -16.20 -4.76 18.83
C PHE A 311 -16.64 -3.63 19.77
N VAL A 312 -15.92 -3.36 20.85
CA VAL A 312 -16.31 -2.35 21.85
C VAL A 312 -15.25 -1.25 21.97
N VAL A 313 -14.02 -1.59 22.36
CA VAL A 313 -12.95 -0.62 22.62
C VAL A 313 -12.67 0.20 21.37
N ARG A 314 -12.45 -0.47 20.26
CA ARG A 314 -12.10 0.20 19.00
C ARG A 314 -13.23 1.08 18.47
N PRO A 315 -14.49 0.62 18.30
CA PRO A 315 -15.60 1.48 17.85
C PRO A 315 -15.85 2.67 18.78
N LEU A 316 -15.78 2.49 20.10
CA LEU A 316 -15.96 3.58 21.06
C LEU A 316 -14.84 4.61 20.98
N ALA A 317 -13.58 4.19 20.91
CA ALA A 317 -12.44 5.09 20.78
C ALA A 317 -12.54 5.95 19.51
N ILE A 318 -12.88 5.35 18.38
CA ILE A 318 -13.10 6.05 17.11
C ILE A 318 -14.31 6.97 17.19
N GLY A 319 -15.42 6.49 17.76
CA GLY A 319 -16.63 7.29 17.95
C GLY A 319 -16.32 8.57 18.71
N LEU A 320 -15.63 8.46 19.85
CA LEU A 320 -15.23 9.60 20.70
C LEU A 320 -14.22 10.53 20.00
N ALA A 321 -13.23 9.98 19.33
CA ALA A 321 -12.21 10.76 18.61
C ALA A 321 -12.78 11.54 17.42
N THR A 322 -13.84 11.03 16.79
CA THR A 322 -14.43 11.64 15.59
C THR A 322 -15.65 12.54 15.86
N ILE A 323 -16.00 12.78 17.11
CA ILE A 323 -17.06 13.75 17.48
C ILE A 323 -16.69 15.14 16.94
N GLY A 324 -17.61 15.79 16.18
CA GLY A 324 -17.39 17.12 15.62
C GLY A 324 -16.39 17.16 14.46
N THR A 325 -16.11 16.02 13.82
CA THR A 325 -15.42 15.95 12.52
C THR A 325 -16.43 15.80 11.39
N ASP A 326 -16.02 16.18 10.18
CA ASP A 326 -16.88 16.07 8.97
C ASP A 326 -17.03 14.63 8.45
N LEU A 327 -16.63 13.61 9.21
CA LEU A 327 -16.77 12.21 8.82
C LEU A 327 -18.23 11.75 8.85
N GLY A 328 -18.66 11.10 7.76
CA GLY A 328 -19.94 10.43 7.70
C GLY A 328 -20.03 9.24 8.67
N TRP A 329 -21.22 8.78 8.96
CA TRP A 329 -21.41 7.60 9.82
C TRP A 329 -20.78 6.33 9.19
N GLN A 330 -20.81 6.23 7.85
CA GLN A 330 -20.20 5.12 7.10
C GLN A 330 -18.68 5.07 7.32
N ASP A 331 -18.02 6.25 7.24
CA ASP A 331 -16.59 6.38 7.52
C ASP A 331 -16.28 5.95 8.96
N ARG A 332 -17.06 6.44 9.94
CA ARG A 332 -16.83 6.14 11.36
C ARG A 332 -16.98 4.65 11.67
N VAL A 333 -17.99 4.01 11.09
CA VAL A 333 -18.19 2.56 11.26
C VAL A 333 -17.02 1.78 10.64
N LEU A 334 -16.59 2.14 9.43
CA LEU A 334 -15.44 1.48 8.80
C LEU A 334 -14.14 1.69 9.59
N LEU A 335 -13.85 2.92 10.01
CA LEU A 335 -12.69 3.26 10.83
C LEU A 335 -12.73 2.57 12.21
N GLY A 336 -13.91 2.49 12.81
CA GLY A 336 -14.14 1.80 14.07
C GLY A 336 -13.98 0.28 13.98
N TRP A 337 -14.22 -0.29 12.81
CA TRP A 337 -14.01 -1.70 12.56
C TRP A 337 -12.56 -2.04 12.19
N ILE A 338 -11.96 -1.30 11.26
CA ILE A 338 -10.65 -1.62 10.70
C ILE A 338 -9.52 -1.13 11.61
N ALA A 339 -8.88 -2.05 12.29
CA ALA A 339 -7.67 -1.82 13.09
C ALA A 339 -6.81 -3.08 13.15
N PRO A 340 -6.22 -3.53 12.03
CA PRO A 340 -5.38 -4.70 12.06
C PRO A 340 -4.14 -4.41 12.91
N ARG A 341 -3.83 -5.32 13.82
CA ARG A 341 -2.64 -5.21 14.66
C ARG A 341 -1.43 -5.72 13.88
N GLY A 342 -0.28 -5.05 14.10
CA GLY A 342 0.92 -5.30 13.33
C GLY A 342 1.93 -6.21 14.02
N ILE A 343 3.04 -6.41 13.32
CA ILE A 343 4.17 -7.21 13.76
C ILE A 343 4.84 -6.65 15.01
N VAL A 344 4.91 -5.31 15.12
CA VAL A 344 5.53 -4.63 16.26
C VAL A 344 4.81 -5.02 17.55
N ALA A 345 3.47 -5.08 17.54
CA ALA A 345 2.70 -5.51 18.69
C ALA A 345 3.07 -6.95 19.12
N ALA A 346 3.17 -7.87 18.16
CA ALA A 346 3.54 -9.26 18.44
C ALA A 346 4.98 -9.39 18.96
N ALA A 347 5.94 -8.71 18.32
CA ALA A 347 7.34 -8.73 18.71
C ALA A 347 7.57 -8.14 20.10
N VAL A 348 6.96 -6.99 20.38
CA VAL A 348 7.04 -6.32 21.69
C VAL A 348 6.42 -7.21 22.78
N ALA A 349 5.27 -7.84 22.53
CA ALA A 349 4.67 -8.76 23.48
C ALA A 349 5.53 -10.00 23.74
N GLY A 350 6.17 -10.53 22.68
CA GLY A 350 7.08 -11.67 22.79
C GLY A 350 8.33 -11.40 23.61
N VAL A 351 8.82 -10.14 23.60
CA VAL A 351 9.96 -9.72 24.43
C VAL A 351 9.53 -9.39 25.84
N PHE A 352 8.46 -8.58 26.01
CA PHE A 352 8.06 -8.07 27.32
C PHE A 352 7.37 -9.09 28.23
N GLY A 353 6.64 -10.06 27.65
CA GLY A 353 5.96 -11.09 28.42
C GLY A 353 6.91 -11.87 29.34
N PRO A 354 7.96 -12.54 28.82
CA PRO A 354 8.93 -13.27 29.62
C PRO A 354 9.69 -12.40 30.64
N GLU A 355 10.01 -11.16 30.30
CA GLU A 355 10.73 -10.26 31.21
C GLU A 355 9.85 -9.73 32.34
N MET A 356 8.58 -9.42 32.09
CA MET A 356 7.64 -9.07 33.13
C MET A 356 7.34 -10.27 34.05
N LEU A 357 7.25 -11.48 33.49
CA LEU A 357 7.13 -12.71 34.29
C LEU A 357 8.32 -12.87 35.24
N ALA A 358 9.53 -12.66 34.74
CA ALA A 358 10.76 -12.69 35.57
C ALA A 358 10.78 -11.57 36.61
N ALA A 359 10.14 -10.42 36.35
CA ALA A 359 9.99 -9.31 37.29
C ALA A 359 8.87 -9.53 38.33
N GLY A 360 8.18 -10.67 38.31
CA GLY A 360 7.18 -11.03 39.34
C GLY A 360 5.73 -10.75 38.96
N TYR A 361 5.41 -10.61 37.66
CA TYR A 361 4.04 -10.49 37.15
C TYR A 361 3.59 -11.79 36.48
N PRO A 362 2.93 -12.73 37.21
CA PRO A 362 2.62 -14.07 36.68
C PRO A 362 1.70 -14.09 35.47
N ASP A 363 0.78 -13.13 35.41
CA ASP A 363 -0.18 -12.98 34.30
C ASP A 363 0.47 -12.49 32.99
N ALA A 364 1.69 -11.98 33.05
CA ALA A 364 2.44 -11.58 31.87
C ALA A 364 2.84 -12.77 30.97
N GLU A 365 2.78 -14.01 31.46
CA GLU A 365 2.92 -15.23 30.66
C GLU A 365 1.90 -15.25 29.49
N LEU A 366 0.70 -14.71 29.72
CA LEU A 366 -0.37 -14.66 28.73
C LEU A 366 -0.26 -13.50 27.74
N LEU A 367 0.67 -12.56 27.95
CA LEU A 367 0.77 -11.36 27.14
C LEU A 367 1.06 -11.68 25.66
N ALA A 368 2.05 -12.52 25.40
CA ALA A 368 2.42 -12.89 24.04
C ALA A 368 1.31 -13.70 23.34
N PRO A 369 0.80 -14.82 23.89
CA PRO A 369 -0.29 -15.58 23.27
C PRO A 369 -1.54 -14.74 23.00
N LEU A 370 -1.91 -13.85 23.93
CA LEU A 370 -3.07 -12.98 23.81
C LEU A 370 -2.90 -11.96 22.66
N VAL A 371 -1.74 -11.31 22.59
CA VAL A 371 -1.45 -10.35 21.52
C VAL A 371 -1.37 -11.06 20.17
N PHE A 372 -0.76 -12.23 20.08
CA PHE A 372 -0.73 -13.04 18.85
C PHE A 372 -2.13 -13.43 18.41
N ALA A 373 -2.98 -13.92 19.33
CA ALA A 373 -4.37 -14.26 19.02
C ALA A 373 -5.14 -13.03 18.51
N LEU A 374 -4.94 -11.86 19.13
CA LEU A 374 -5.53 -10.59 18.70
C LEU A 374 -5.03 -10.17 17.31
N VAL A 375 -3.72 -10.29 17.02
CA VAL A 375 -3.13 -10.01 15.71
C VAL A 375 -3.78 -10.90 14.65
N ILE A 376 -3.81 -12.22 14.86
CA ILE A 376 -4.39 -13.17 13.92
C ILE A 376 -5.88 -12.87 13.70
N ALA A 377 -6.65 -12.69 14.79
CA ALA A 377 -8.08 -12.41 14.72
C ALA A 377 -8.36 -11.12 13.94
N THR A 378 -7.62 -10.02 14.22
CA THR A 378 -7.82 -8.74 13.56
C THR A 378 -7.38 -8.76 12.10
N VAL A 379 -6.27 -9.40 11.75
CA VAL A 379 -5.79 -9.49 10.38
C VAL A 379 -6.75 -10.33 9.53
N ILE A 380 -7.23 -11.45 10.03
CA ILE A 380 -8.22 -12.28 9.33
C ILE A 380 -9.54 -11.51 9.18
N ALA A 381 -10.13 -11.07 10.29
CA ALA A 381 -11.42 -10.38 10.26
C ALA A 381 -11.41 -9.15 9.36
N HIS A 382 -10.42 -8.27 9.52
CA HIS A 382 -10.35 -7.02 8.76
C HIS A 382 -9.90 -7.26 7.32
N GLY A 383 -8.97 -8.19 7.08
CA GLY A 383 -8.49 -8.52 5.73
C GLY A 383 -9.62 -8.99 4.80
N PHE A 384 -10.50 -9.85 5.30
CA PHE A 384 -11.63 -10.36 4.51
C PHE A 384 -12.82 -9.38 4.45
N THR A 385 -13.00 -8.54 5.46
CA THR A 385 -14.21 -7.69 5.56
C THR A 385 -14.03 -6.28 5.03
N ILE A 386 -12.81 -5.74 4.92
CA ILE A 386 -12.57 -4.36 4.49
C ILE A 386 -13.20 -4.06 3.11
N ARG A 387 -12.99 -4.94 2.13
CA ARG A 387 -13.50 -4.76 0.77
C ARG A 387 -15.03 -4.83 0.68
N PRO A 388 -15.71 -5.88 1.21
CA PRO A 388 -17.18 -5.95 1.18
C PRO A 388 -17.83 -4.82 1.98
N LEU A 389 -17.27 -4.42 3.14
CA LEU A 389 -17.79 -3.29 3.92
C LEU A 389 -17.61 -1.95 3.19
N ALA A 390 -16.43 -1.70 2.62
CA ALA A 390 -16.18 -0.51 1.82
C ALA A 390 -17.18 -0.38 0.65
N ARG A 391 -17.48 -1.51 -0.02
CA ARG A 391 -18.48 -1.56 -1.10
C ARG A 391 -19.89 -1.29 -0.57
N LYS A 392 -20.28 -1.95 0.54
CA LYS A 392 -21.61 -1.79 1.14
C LYS A 392 -21.87 -0.35 1.60
N PHE A 393 -20.86 0.33 2.11
CA PHE A 393 -20.96 1.71 2.59
C PHE A 393 -20.73 2.76 1.49
N GLY A 394 -20.46 2.35 0.24
CA GLY A 394 -20.20 3.28 -0.86
C GLY A 394 -18.90 4.08 -0.72
N LEU A 395 -17.93 3.56 0.05
CA LEU A 395 -16.63 4.20 0.30
C LEU A 395 -15.54 3.76 -0.69
N GLN A 396 -15.89 2.88 -1.65
CA GLN A 396 -14.97 2.50 -2.72
C GLN A 396 -14.96 3.54 -3.84
N VAL A 397 -13.76 3.84 -4.33
CA VAL A 397 -13.61 4.58 -5.58
C VAL A 397 -13.72 3.57 -6.74
N PRO A 398 -14.70 3.69 -7.62
CA PRO A 398 -14.74 2.85 -8.80
C PRO A 398 -13.51 3.15 -9.65
N ALA A 399 -12.73 2.12 -9.99
CA ALA A 399 -11.59 2.25 -10.90
C ALA A 399 -12.11 2.34 -12.36
N ASN A 400 -12.69 3.48 -12.71
CA ASN A 400 -13.29 3.73 -14.01
C ASN A 400 -12.66 4.92 -14.75
N THR A 401 -11.67 5.60 -14.13
CA THR A 401 -11.02 6.76 -14.75
C THR A 401 -10.02 6.30 -15.79
N VAL A 402 -10.19 6.77 -17.02
CA VAL A 402 -9.22 6.62 -18.09
C VAL A 402 -8.26 7.81 -18.01
N MET A 403 -7.00 7.56 -17.68
CA MET A 403 -5.98 8.61 -17.67
C MET A 403 -5.26 8.65 -19.01
N MET A 404 -5.22 9.83 -19.63
CA MET A 404 -4.48 10.08 -20.86
C MET A 404 -3.33 11.04 -20.57
N VAL A 405 -2.12 10.69 -20.99
CA VAL A 405 -0.92 11.51 -20.86
C VAL A 405 -0.56 12.07 -22.23
N GLY A 406 -0.59 13.40 -22.34
CA GLY A 406 -0.36 14.12 -23.59
C GLY A 406 -1.66 14.65 -24.21
N ALA A 407 -1.80 15.98 -24.20
CA ALA A 407 -2.90 16.69 -24.83
C ALA A 407 -2.59 17.02 -26.28
N SER A 408 -3.46 16.60 -27.18
CA SER A 408 -3.49 16.90 -28.59
C SER A 408 -4.94 17.08 -29.03
N PRO A 409 -5.23 17.60 -30.23
CA PRO A 409 -6.60 17.65 -30.74
C PRO A 409 -7.26 16.28 -30.71
N TRP A 410 -6.54 15.22 -31.13
CA TRP A 410 -7.00 13.85 -31.13
C TRP A 410 -7.34 13.33 -29.74
N THR A 411 -6.42 13.47 -28.77
CA THR A 411 -6.68 13.02 -27.38
C THR A 411 -7.77 13.85 -26.69
N SER A 412 -7.87 15.15 -27.02
CA SER A 412 -8.93 16.02 -26.50
C SER A 412 -10.31 15.61 -27.00
N ASP A 413 -10.42 15.25 -28.27
CA ASP A 413 -11.67 14.75 -28.86
C ASP A 413 -12.05 13.36 -28.31
N LEU A 414 -11.09 12.44 -28.18
CA LEU A 414 -11.32 11.15 -27.52
C LEU A 414 -11.80 11.35 -26.07
N ALA A 415 -11.11 12.20 -25.32
CA ALA A 415 -11.48 12.50 -23.94
C ALA A 415 -12.87 13.11 -23.83
N ARG A 416 -13.23 14.02 -24.76
CA ARG A 416 -14.56 14.63 -24.84
C ARG A 416 -15.65 13.57 -25.09
N MET A 417 -15.44 12.69 -26.06
CA MET A 417 -16.39 11.64 -26.40
C MET A 417 -16.58 10.68 -25.23
N LEU A 418 -15.48 10.19 -24.63
CA LEU A 418 -15.54 9.29 -23.48
C LEU A 418 -16.23 9.94 -22.28
N HIS A 419 -15.97 11.24 -22.02
CA HIS A 419 -16.51 11.94 -20.86
C HIS A 419 -17.96 12.34 -21.06
N LYS A 420 -18.30 12.99 -22.19
CA LYS A 420 -19.64 13.56 -22.41
C LYS A 420 -20.66 12.58 -22.98
N GLU A 421 -20.21 11.70 -23.87
CA GLU A 421 -21.15 10.84 -24.59
C GLU A 421 -21.27 9.44 -23.98
N LEU A 422 -20.23 8.97 -23.29
CA LEU A 422 -20.19 7.67 -22.64
C LEU A 422 -20.17 7.77 -21.09
N GLU A 423 -20.24 9.00 -20.54
CA GLU A 423 -20.27 9.28 -19.10
C GLU A 423 -19.14 8.58 -18.32
N LEU A 424 -17.97 8.43 -18.94
CA LEU A 424 -16.81 7.87 -18.29
C LEU A 424 -16.03 8.94 -17.54
N ALA A 425 -15.41 8.54 -16.44
CA ALA A 425 -14.44 9.37 -15.79
C ALA A 425 -13.14 9.39 -16.63
N VAL A 426 -12.73 10.57 -17.07
CA VAL A 426 -11.52 10.79 -17.85
C VAL A 426 -10.66 11.83 -17.17
N LEU A 427 -9.36 11.66 -17.20
CA LEU A 427 -8.37 12.64 -16.75
C LEU A 427 -7.32 12.83 -17.83
N LEU A 428 -7.23 14.03 -18.40
CA LEU A 428 -6.20 14.38 -19.37
C LEU A 428 -5.08 15.16 -18.69
N VAL A 429 -3.83 14.68 -18.80
CA VAL A 429 -2.64 15.26 -18.14
C VAL A 429 -1.67 15.77 -19.18
N ASP A 430 -1.24 17.02 -19.07
CA ASP A 430 -0.18 17.60 -19.92
C ASP A 430 0.56 18.72 -19.20
N SER A 431 1.84 18.88 -19.50
CA SER A 431 2.69 19.95 -18.99
C SER A 431 2.45 21.32 -19.69
N SER A 432 1.64 21.37 -20.75
CA SER A 432 1.27 22.58 -21.47
C SER A 432 -0.17 22.99 -21.20
N TRP A 433 -0.35 24.10 -20.50
CA TRP A 433 -1.68 24.68 -20.26
C TRP A 433 -2.42 25.06 -21.55
N HIS A 434 -1.66 25.41 -22.60
CA HIS A 434 -2.21 25.74 -23.91
C HIS A 434 -2.82 24.51 -24.59
N ARG A 435 -2.12 23.38 -24.58
CA ARG A 435 -2.62 22.12 -25.17
C ARG A 435 -3.88 21.58 -24.47
N LEU A 436 -4.00 21.79 -23.16
CA LEU A 436 -5.18 21.41 -22.39
C LEU A 436 -6.42 22.30 -22.68
N ARG A 437 -6.29 23.39 -23.44
CA ARG A 437 -7.37 24.37 -23.64
C ARG A 437 -8.63 23.75 -24.23
N GLU A 438 -8.53 22.94 -25.26
CA GLU A 438 -9.67 22.31 -25.94
C GLU A 438 -10.44 21.38 -25.02
N ALA A 439 -9.73 20.50 -24.33
CA ALA A 439 -10.33 19.58 -23.36
C ALA A 439 -11.03 20.33 -22.20
N ARG A 440 -10.42 21.41 -21.68
CA ARG A 440 -11.02 22.26 -20.65
C ARG A 440 -12.31 22.95 -21.12
N LEU A 441 -12.27 23.54 -22.32
CA LEU A 441 -13.46 24.17 -22.91
C LEU A 441 -14.56 23.15 -23.16
N ALA A 442 -14.19 21.91 -23.45
CA ALA A 442 -15.12 20.79 -23.53
C ALA A 442 -15.61 20.28 -22.17
N GLY A 443 -15.14 20.80 -21.05
CA GLY A 443 -15.51 20.38 -19.70
C GLY A 443 -14.92 19.04 -19.26
N VAL A 444 -13.88 18.54 -19.95
CA VAL A 444 -13.14 17.34 -19.55
C VAL A 444 -12.25 17.68 -18.34
N PRO A 445 -12.22 16.83 -17.30
CA PRO A 445 -11.27 16.97 -16.21
C PRO A 445 -9.82 16.91 -16.72
N VAL A 446 -9.04 17.95 -16.40
CA VAL A 446 -7.64 18.06 -16.80
C VAL A 446 -6.73 18.26 -15.59
N LEU A 447 -5.50 17.78 -15.69
CA LEU A 447 -4.45 18.02 -14.71
C LEU A 447 -3.25 18.66 -15.41
N TYR A 448 -2.93 19.88 -15.02
CA TYR A 448 -1.78 20.63 -15.54
C TYR A 448 -0.52 20.27 -14.76
N GLY A 449 0.50 19.87 -15.46
CA GLY A 449 1.82 19.59 -14.94
C GLY A 449 2.49 18.39 -15.61
N GLU A 450 3.74 18.20 -15.24
CA GLU A 450 4.54 17.05 -15.68
C GLU A 450 4.09 15.80 -14.93
N VAL A 451 3.61 14.78 -15.66
CA VAL A 451 2.97 13.59 -15.06
C VAL A 451 3.90 12.80 -14.14
N LEU A 452 5.20 12.87 -14.40
CA LEU A 452 6.24 12.22 -13.58
C LEU A 452 6.75 13.09 -12.43
N SER A 453 6.29 14.36 -12.33
CA SER A 453 6.67 15.22 -11.22
C SER A 453 6.00 14.79 -9.91
N GLU A 454 6.73 14.93 -8.80
CA GLU A 454 6.17 14.60 -7.47
C GLU A 454 4.87 15.37 -7.15
N GLY A 455 4.78 16.63 -7.57
CA GLY A 455 3.60 17.47 -7.35
C GLY A 455 2.34 16.91 -8.01
N VAL A 456 2.46 16.46 -9.25
CA VAL A 456 1.37 15.83 -10.01
C VAL A 456 1.05 14.45 -9.42
N GLN A 457 2.05 13.64 -9.12
CA GLN A 457 1.85 12.30 -8.56
C GLN A 457 1.14 12.32 -7.20
N ARG A 458 1.46 13.29 -6.35
CA ARG A 458 0.74 13.50 -5.07
C ARG A 458 -0.73 13.85 -5.27
N SER A 459 -1.08 14.53 -6.36
CA SER A 459 -2.46 14.92 -6.69
C SER A 459 -3.25 13.82 -7.41
N LEU A 460 -2.55 12.86 -8.06
CA LEU A 460 -3.17 11.74 -8.75
C LEU A 460 -3.77 10.71 -7.79
N GLU A 461 -4.99 10.29 -8.09
CA GLU A 461 -5.67 9.20 -7.38
C GLU A 461 -5.56 7.89 -8.16
N LEU A 462 -4.41 7.23 -8.05
CA LEU A 462 -4.10 6.00 -8.79
C LEU A 462 -5.15 4.89 -8.57
N SER A 463 -5.77 4.84 -7.40
CA SER A 463 -6.81 3.86 -7.06
C SER A 463 -8.06 3.95 -7.95
N GLY A 464 -8.36 5.14 -8.48
CA GLY A 464 -9.48 5.40 -9.39
C GLY A 464 -9.15 5.15 -10.85
N ILE A 465 -7.88 4.97 -11.23
CA ILE A 465 -7.46 4.82 -12.61
C ILE A 465 -7.67 3.37 -13.08
N SER A 466 -8.44 3.22 -14.16
CA SER A 466 -8.69 1.92 -14.81
C SER A 466 -7.57 1.55 -15.77
N CYS A 467 -7.11 2.50 -16.57
CA CYS A 467 -6.00 2.35 -17.50
C CYS A 467 -5.32 3.69 -17.76
N VAL A 468 -4.09 3.63 -18.22
CA VAL A 468 -3.28 4.78 -18.66
C VAL A 468 -3.01 4.64 -20.14
N LEU A 469 -3.20 5.72 -20.89
CA LEU A 469 -2.83 5.85 -22.28
C LEU A 469 -1.79 6.96 -22.42
N ALA A 470 -0.53 6.62 -22.68
CA ALA A 470 0.52 7.58 -23.01
C ALA A 470 0.49 7.88 -24.51
N ALA A 471 0.12 9.12 -24.85
CA ALA A 471 -0.17 9.56 -26.20
C ALA A 471 0.49 10.92 -26.51
N THR A 472 1.74 11.10 -26.08
CA THR A 472 2.56 12.27 -26.46
C THR A 472 3.30 11.98 -27.77
N SER A 473 3.86 13.03 -28.38
CA SER A 473 4.71 12.93 -29.56
C SER A 473 6.13 12.39 -29.26
N ASN A 474 6.43 12.09 -28.00
CA ASN A 474 7.75 11.59 -27.58
C ASN A 474 7.63 10.16 -27.08
N ASP A 475 8.09 9.20 -27.91
CA ASP A 475 8.02 7.78 -27.61
C ASP A 475 8.81 7.37 -26.37
N ALA A 476 9.98 7.97 -26.14
CA ALA A 476 10.79 7.69 -24.96
C ALA A 476 10.09 8.16 -23.68
N TYR A 477 9.42 9.31 -23.74
CA TYR A 477 8.62 9.82 -22.64
C TYR A 477 7.38 8.96 -22.39
N ASN A 478 6.69 8.51 -23.45
CA ASN A 478 5.56 7.59 -23.34
C ASN A 478 5.98 6.29 -22.65
N ALA A 479 7.12 5.71 -23.05
CA ALA A 479 7.68 4.51 -22.43
C ALA A 479 8.04 4.74 -20.95
N LEU A 480 8.65 5.89 -20.62
CA LEU A 480 8.99 6.22 -19.23
C LEU A 480 7.74 6.38 -18.36
N ALA A 481 6.71 7.07 -18.84
CA ALA A 481 5.43 7.21 -18.15
C ALA A 481 4.77 5.83 -17.96
N CYS A 482 4.74 5.00 -19.00
CA CYS A 482 4.19 3.64 -18.92
C CYS A 482 4.91 2.79 -17.87
N ARG A 483 6.24 2.80 -17.88
CA ARG A 483 7.05 2.07 -16.90
C ARG A 483 6.77 2.52 -15.47
N HIS A 484 6.62 3.82 -15.27
CA HIS A 484 6.32 4.39 -13.95
C HIS A 484 4.97 3.88 -13.44
N PHE A 485 3.90 4.01 -14.22
CA PHE A 485 2.55 3.60 -13.81
C PHE A 485 2.33 2.09 -13.79
N ALA A 486 3.12 1.31 -14.55
CA ALA A 486 3.04 -0.15 -14.53
C ALA A 486 3.39 -0.75 -13.16
N ALA A 487 4.22 -0.08 -12.36
CA ALA A 487 4.56 -0.51 -11.02
C ALA A 487 3.33 -0.52 -10.07
N ASP A 488 2.43 0.45 -10.23
CA ASP A 488 1.25 0.60 -9.36
C ASP A 488 -0.02 -0.03 -9.95
N LEU A 489 -0.22 0.04 -11.26
CA LEU A 489 -1.44 -0.39 -11.93
C LEU A 489 -1.37 -1.81 -12.51
N GLY A 490 -0.16 -2.32 -12.75
CA GLY A 490 0.09 -3.52 -13.53
C GLY A 490 0.28 -3.22 -15.02
N HIS A 491 1.15 -4.00 -15.66
CA HIS A 491 1.52 -3.79 -17.07
C HIS A 491 0.31 -3.90 -18.03
N GLU A 492 -0.66 -4.75 -17.71
CA GLU A 492 -1.88 -4.97 -18.49
C GLU A 492 -2.84 -3.76 -18.57
N ARG A 493 -2.58 -2.71 -17.80
CA ARG A 493 -3.41 -1.49 -17.76
C ARG A 493 -2.71 -0.26 -18.29
N VAL A 494 -1.51 -0.41 -18.83
CA VAL A 494 -0.69 0.71 -19.25
C VAL A 494 -0.40 0.60 -20.73
N PHE A 495 -0.95 1.54 -21.49
CA PHE A 495 -0.92 1.57 -22.95
C PHE A 495 -0.15 2.79 -23.44
N GLN A 496 0.47 2.68 -24.60
CA GLN A 496 1.10 3.78 -25.32
C GLN A 496 0.79 3.71 -26.81
N LEU A 497 0.96 4.80 -27.53
CA LEU A 497 0.89 4.77 -29.00
C LEU A 497 2.03 3.93 -29.58
N ALA A 498 1.84 3.43 -30.80
CA ALA A 498 2.85 2.67 -31.50
C ALA A 498 4.15 3.48 -31.64
N LEU A 499 5.28 2.78 -31.54
CA LEU A 499 6.61 3.37 -31.65
C LEU A 499 6.99 3.53 -33.13
N TYR A 500 7.58 4.65 -33.49
CA TYR A 500 8.18 4.82 -34.82
C TYR A 500 9.34 3.83 -35.01
N GLY A 501 9.38 3.15 -36.15
CA GLY A 501 10.49 2.26 -36.51
C GLY A 501 10.49 0.90 -35.82
N SER A 502 9.31 0.41 -35.37
CA SER A 502 9.18 -0.92 -34.77
C SER A 502 9.12 -2.08 -35.77
N ASP A 503 9.21 -1.82 -37.07
CA ASP A 503 9.21 -2.86 -38.12
C ASP A 503 10.43 -3.78 -37.98
N GLU A 504 10.17 -5.08 -37.90
CA GLU A 504 11.14 -6.14 -37.59
C GLU A 504 12.25 -6.34 -38.65
N GLN A 505 12.26 -5.53 -39.72
CA GLN A 505 13.11 -5.77 -40.91
C GLN A 505 14.35 -4.87 -41.02
N ASP A 506 14.53 -3.82 -40.23
CA ASP A 506 15.72 -2.97 -40.34
C ASP A 506 16.55 -2.94 -39.04
N ASP A 507 17.67 -3.68 -39.07
CA ASP A 507 18.69 -3.76 -38.00
C ASP A 507 19.31 -2.38 -37.64
N ARG A 508 19.08 -1.36 -38.48
CA ARG A 508 19.52 0.03 -38.26
C ARG A 508 18.61 0.81 -37.30
N ASP A 509 17.32 0.44 -37.23
CA ASP A 509 16.34 1.14 -36.38
C ASP A 509 16.34 0.68 -34.92
N THR A 510 16.86 -0.52 -34.61
CA THR A 510 16.99 -1.03 -33.23
C THR A 510 17.83 -0.14 -32.33
N LYS A 511 18.72 0.71 -32.90
CA LYS A 511 19.52 1.68 -32.13
C LYS A 511 18.77 2.97 -31.76
N ARG A 512 17.60 3.20 -32.37
CA ARG A 512 16.79 4.41 -32.16
C ARG A 512 15.53 4.16 -31.35
N THR A 513 15.11 2.90 -31.22
CA THR A 513 13.88 2.52 -30.54
C THR A 513 14.11 2.21 -29.08
N VAL A 514 13.11 2.50 -28.24
CA VAL A 514 13.13 2.15 -26.81
C VAL A 514 13.00 0.62 -26.68
N ALA A 515 13.80 0.02 -25.80
CA ALA A 515 13.78 -1.42 -25.60
C ALA A 515 12.37 -1.91 -25.20
N ARG A 516 11.83 -2.94 -25.87
CA ARG A 516 10.48 -3.49 -25.66
C ARG A 516 10.10 -3.76 -24.20
N PRO A 517 10.99 -4.26 -23.31
CA PRO A 517 10.65 -4.45 -21.89
C PRO A 517 10.35 -3.15 -21.12
N LEU A 518 10.70 -2.00 -21.70
CA LEU A 518 10.52 -0.68 -21.08
C LEU A 518 9.24 0.02 -21.56
N THR A 519 8.55 -0.52 -22.55
CA THR A 519 7.39 0.11 -23.19
C THR A 519 6.08 -0.36 -22.57
N GLY A 520 5.03 0.47 -22.69
CA GLY A 520 3.65 0.06 -22.45
C GLY A 520 3.14 -0.88 -23.56
N ILE A 521 1.90 -1.37 -23.41
CA ILE A 521 1.22 -2.15 -24.45
C ILE A 521 0.90 -1.19 -25.62
N PRO A 522 1.32 -1.49 -26.87
CA PRO A 522 0.90 -0.69 -28.01
C PRO A 522 -0.62 -0.67 -28.14
N ALA A 523 -1.20 0.52 -28.18
CA ALA A 523 -2.64 0.72 -28.25
C ALA A 523 -3.11 0.76 -29.72
N PHE A 524 -4.32 0.26 -29.95
CA PHE A 524 -5.09 0.35 -31.19
C PHE A 524 -4.58 -0.52 -32.32
N ASP A 525 -3.51 -0.12 -33.00
CA ASP A 525 -2.90 -0.83 -34.13
C ASP A 525 -1.36 -0.69 -34.05
N GLU A 526 -0.64 -1.56 -34.74
CA GLU A 526 0.82 -1.51 -34.82
C GLU A 526 1.31 -0.24 -35.51
N ASP A 527 0.49 0.34 -36.42
CA ASP A 527 0.75 1.59 -37.16
C ASP A 527 0.06 2.82 -36.54
N ALA A 528 -0.49 2.72 -35.32
CA ALA A 528 -1.16 3.85 -34.66
C ALA A 528 -0.16 4.81 -34.00
N HIS A 529 0.68 5.48 -34.82
CA HIS A 529 1.65 6.46 -34.37
C HIS A 529 1.01 7.83 -34.09
N TYR A 530 1.65 8.65 -33.26
CA TYR A 530 1.16 9.97 -32.91
C TYR A 530 0.87 10.86 -34.13
N GLU A 531 1.80 10.90 -35.09
CA GLU A 531 1.69 11.75 -36.28
C GLU A 531 0.59 11.27 -37.24
N ASP A 532 0.37 9.96 -37.34
CA ASP A 532 -0.71 9.40 -38.16
C ASP A 532 -2.08 9.69 -37.58
N LEU A 533 -2.23 9.59 -36.26
CA LEU A 533 -3.46 9.97 -35.58
C LEU A 533 -3.73 11.48 -35.70
N TRP A 534 -2.67 12.30 -35.60
CA TRP A 534 -2.78 13.74 -35.80
C TRP A 534 -3.16 14.10 -37.25
N ARG A 535 -2.56 13.41 -38.24
CA ARG A 535 -2.89 13.57 -39.67
C ARG A 535 -4.35 13.19 -39.95
N LYS A 536 -4.80 12.06 -39.42
CA LYS A 536 -6.21 11.62 -39.51
C LYS A 536 -7.16 12.66 -38.89
N GLN A 537 -6.78 13.25 -37.76
CA GLN A 537 -7.57 14.34 -37.14
C GLN A 537 -7.71 15.56 -38.06
N VAL A 538 -6.61 15.99 -38.69
CA VAL A 538 -6.63 17.10 -39.66
C VAL A 538 -7.47 16.78 -40.90
N GLN A 539 -7.50 15.49 -41.31
CA GLN A 539 -8.34 15.00 -42.40
C GLN A 539 -9.83 14.91 -42.04
N GLY A 540 -10.20 15.26 -40.81
CA GLY A 540 -11.59 15.28 -40.35
C GLY A 540 -12.14 13.92 -39.90
N TRP A 541 -11.27 13.00 -39.52
CA TRP A 541 -11.70 11.75 -38.87
C TRP A 541 -12.40 12.07 -37.54
N THR A 542 -13.38 11.23 -37.20
CA THR A 542 -14.20 11.41 -35.97
C THR A 542 -14.35 10.10 -35.22
N PHE A 543 -14.63 10.20 -33.92
CA PHE A 543 -14.95 9.02 -33.12
C PHE A 543 -16.41 8.60 -33.35
N SER A 544 -16.62 7.29 -33.49
CA SER A 544 -17.92 6.65 -33.63
C SER A 544 -18.12 5.61 -32.54
N LYS A 545 -19.39 5.43 -32.12
CA LYS A 545 -19.80 4.42 -31.17
C LYS A 545 -20.86 3.51 -31.77
N THR A 546 -20.65 2.21 -31.72
CA THR A 546 -21.58 1.22 -32.26
C THR A 546 -21.89 0.17 -31.21
N ARG A 547 -23.16 -0.04 -30.91
CA ARG A 547 -23.59 -1.05 -29.95
C ARG A 547 -23.73 -2.38 -30.64
N ILE A 548 -23.06 -3.40 -30.13
CA ILE A 548 -23.19 -4.77 -30.60
C ILE A 548 -24.45 -5.40 -29.99
N THR A 549 -25.26 -6.02 -30.84
CA THR A 549 -26.52 -6.67 -30.47
C THR A 549 -26.54 -8.10 -30.99
N GLU A 550 -27.55 -8.88 -30.65
CA GLU A 550 -27.72 -10.22 -31.21
C GLU A 550 -28.01 -10.19 -32.74
N THR A 551 -28.66 -9.11 -33.20
CA THR A 551 -28.99 -8.88 -34.62
C THR A 551 -27.86 -8.21 -35.41
N TYR A 552 -26.96 -7.50 -34.77
CA TYR A 552 -25.80 -6.84 -35.36
C TYR A 552 -24.53 -7.31 -34.64
N SER A 553 -23.99 -8.42 -35.16
CA SER A 553 -22.86 -9.11 -34.54
C SER A 553 -21.52 -8.38 -34.75
N TRP A 554 -20.51 -8.83 -34.04
CA TRP A 554 -19.14 -8.33 -34.22
C TRP A 554 -18.62 -8.58 -35.65
N GLU A 555 -18.94 -9.74 -36.24
CA GLU A 555 -18.55 -10.09 -37.58
C GLU A 555 -19.23 -9.17 -38.62
N SER A 556 -20.51 -8.86 -38.42
CA SER A 556 -21.23 -7.90 -39.25
C SER A 556 -20.63 -6.51 -39.17
N TYR A 557 -20.26 -6.08 -37.96
CA TYR A 557 -19.59 -4.81 -37.74
C TYR A 557 -18.23 -4.74 -38.46
N LEU A 558 -17.39 -5.78 -38.35
CA LEU A 558 -16.10 -5.84 -39.05
C LEU A 558 -16.24 -5.80 -40.57
N ALA A 559 -17.26 -6.45 -41.11
CA ALA A 559 -17.55 -6.43 -42.56
C ALA A 559 -17.97 -5.01 -43.01
N ASP A 560 -18.76 -4.29 -42.19
CA ASP A 560 -19.23 -2.94 -42.52
C ASP A 560 -18.12 -1.88 -42.50
N ILE A 561 -17.17 -1.97 -41.56
CA ILE A 561 -16.04 -1.00 -41.49
C ILE A 561 -14.94 -1.27 -42.51
N SER A 562 -14.92 -2.46 -43.16
CA SER A 562 -14.05 -2.82 -44.31
C SER A 562 -12.57 -2.45 -44.15
N GLY A 563 -12.00 -2.52 -42.95
CA GLY A 563 -10.60 -2.15 -42.65
C GLY A 563 -10.29 -0.66 -42.71
N LYS A 564 -11.28 0.23 -42.88
CA LYS A 564 -11.09 1.67 -42.96
C LYS A 564 -11.10 2.38 -41.61
N ALA A 565 -11.60 1.74 -40.54
CA ALA A 565 -11.71 2.33 -39.20
C ALA A 565 -10.61 1.80 -38.28
N LEU A 566 -10.12 2.67 -37.39
CA LEU A 566 -9.21 2.28 -36.32
C LEU A 566 -10.02 1.93 -35.06
N LEU A 567 -9.87 0.70 -34.57
CA LEU A 567 -10.54 0.25 -33.36
C LEU A 567 -9.84 0.82 -32.13
N ILE A 568 -10.56 1.62 -31.35
CA ILE A 568 -10.05 2.26 -30.13
C ILE A 568 -10.24 1.35 -28.91
N GLY A 569 -11.43 0.76 -28.77
CA GLY A 569 -11.72 -0.11 -27.65
C GLY A 569 -13.18 -0.51 -27.55
N VAL A 570 -13.49 -1.21 -26.48
CA VAL A 570 -14.83 -1.72 -26.17
C VAL A 570 -15.25 -1.23 -24.80
N LEU A 571 -16.41 -0.59 -24.72
CA LEU A 571 -17.05 -0.24 -23.47
C LEU A 571 -17.94 -1.40 -23.01
N ARG A 572 -17.56 -2.02 -21.90
CA ARG A 572 -18.32 -3.09 -21.24
C ARG A 572 -18.90 -2.57 -19.92
N GLY A 573 -20.20 -2.32 -19.90
CA GLY A 573 -20.83 -1.63 -18.78
C GLY A 573 -20.28 -0.20 -18.60
N ARG A 574 -19.49 0.05 -17.55
CA ARG A 574 -18.81 1.33 -17.29
C ARG A 574 -17.27 1.23 -17.38
N GLN A 575 -16.76 0.17 -17.93
CA GLN A 575 -15.31 -0.05 -18.06
C GLN A 575 -14.90 0.00 -19.53
N LEU A 576 -13.96 0.90 -19.85
CA LEU A 576 -13.31 0.93 -21.14
C LEU A 576 -12.18 -0.10 -21.18
N LEU A 577 -12.22 -0.98 -22.17
CA LEU A 577 -11.18 -1.92 -22.52
C LEU A 577 -10.52 -1.42 -23.81
N LEU A 578 -9.31 -0.87 -23.70
CA LEU A 578 -8.58 -0.39 -24.87
C LEU A 578 -8.19 -1.58 -25.76
N HIS A 579 -8.32 -1.39 -27.07
CA HIS A 579 -7.87 -2.38 -28.03
C HIS A 579 -6.34 -2.35 -28.15
N ALA A 580 -5.74 -3.53 -28.26
CA ALA A 580 -4.32 -3.68 -28.52
C ALA A 580 -4.09 -4.88 -29.47
N PRO A 581 -3.17 -4.81 -30.44
CA PRO A 581 -2.91 -5.88 -31.39
C PRO A 581 -2.56 -7.21 -30.72
N LYS A 582 -1.78 -7.16 -29.64
CA LYS A 582 -1.34 -8.34 -28.88
C LYS A 582 -2.34 -8.81 -27.81
N ALA A 583 -3.38 -8.02 -27.53
CA ALA A 583 -4.46 -8.35 -26.59
C ALA A 583 -5.81 -7.88 -27.16
N PRO A 584 -6.28 -8.47 -28.26
CA PRO A 584 -7.48 -8.02 -28.93
C PRO A 584 -8.72 -8.23 -28.05
N VAL A 585 -9.49 -7.17 -27.88
CA VAL A 585 -10.75 -7.20 -27.13
C VAL A 585 -11.87 -7.60 -28.09
N ARG A 586 -12.55 -8.72 -27.81
CA ARG A 586 -13.75 -9.14 -28.55
C ARG A 586 -15.00 -8.65 -27.83
N PRO A 587 -15.82 -7.81 -28.47
CA PRO A 587 -17.07 -7.35 -27.89
C PRO A 587 -18.10 -8.49 -27.81
N LYS A 588 -18.97 -8.40 -26.82
CA LYS A 588 -20.12 -9.30 -26.61
C LYS A 588 -21.40 -8.52 -26.90
N PRO A 589 -22.53 -9.21 -27.16
CA PRO A 589 -23.83 -8.54 -27.23
C PRO A 589 -24.08 -7.69 -25.98
N GLY A 590 -24.47 -6.43 -26.19
CA GLY A 590 -24.61 -5.42 -25.15
C GLY A 590 -23.41 -4.48 -24.96
N ASP A 591 -22.22 -4.83 -25.45
CA ASP A 591 -21.05 -3.96 -25.43
C ASP A 591 -21.13 -2.85 -26.49
N THR A 592 -20.44 -1.73 -26.27
CA THR A 592 -20.32 -0.64 -27.25
C THR A 592 -18.89 -0.58 -27.77
N VAL A 593 -18.72 -0.71 -29.08
CA VAL A 593 -17.45 -0.56 -29.78
C VAL A 593 -17.20 0.92 -30.04
N ILE A 594 -15.96 1.34 -29.81
CA ILE A 594 -15.48 2.69 -30.08
C ILE A 594 -14.46 2.58 -31.19
N SER A 595 -14.66 3.31 -32.27
CA SER A 595 -13.78 3.37 -33.43
C SER A 595 -13.51 4.79 -33.87
N TYR A 596 -12.39 4.99 -34.55
CA TYR A 596 -12.01 6.24 -35.18
C TYR A 596 -12.18 6.07 -36.68
N VAL A 597 -13.07 6.85 -37.30
CA VAL A 597 -13.57 6.62 -38.65
C VAL A 597 -13.35 7.82 -39.56
N PRO A 598 -13.14 7.63 -40.87
CA PRO A 598 -13.01 8.70 -41.84
C PRO A 598 -14.34 9.49 -42.03
N PRO A 599 -14.31 10.72 -42.54
CA PRO A 599 -15.48 11.60 -42.64
C PRO A 599 -16.58 11.07 -43.55
N GLU A 600 -16.30 10.21 -44.50
CA GLU A 600 -17.28 9.57 -45.40
C GLU A 600 -18.18 8.58 -44.67
N ASP A 601 -17.63 7.80 -43.75
CA ASP A 601 -18.36 6.82 -42.94
C ASP A 601 -19.20 7.49 -41.82
N THR A 602 -18.80 8.67 -41.37
CA THR A 602 -19.57 9.45 -40.38
C THR A 602 -20.95 9.85 -40.91
N ARG A 603 -21.04 10.22 -42.20
CA ARG A 603 -22.33 10.57 -42.83
C ARG A 603 -23.25 9.34 -43.00
N ALA A 604 -22.68 8.16 -43.26
CA ALA A 604 -23.43 6.93 -43.33
C ALA A 604 -23.96 6.46 -41.96
N ALA A 605 -23.16 6.61 -40.90
CA ALA A 605 -23.55 6.27 -39.54
C ALA A 605 -24.65 7.20 -38.98
N GLN A 606 -24.55 8.50 -39.26
CA GLN A 606 -25.58 9.46 -38.86
C GLN A 606 -26.93 9.23 -39.59
N LYS A 607 -26.94 8.83 -40.86
CA LYS A 607 -28.16 8.43 -41.58
C LYS A 607 -28.84 7.18 -41.01
N ARG A 608 -28.07 6.24 -40.42
CA ARG A 608 -28.60 5.00 -39.83
C ARG A 608 -29.14 5.24 -38.38
N SER A 609 -28.64 6.22 -37.68
CA SER A 609 -29.07 6.55 -36.29
C SER A 609 -30.28 7.48 -36.21
N SER A 610 -30.71 8.08 -37.31
CA SER A 610 -31.97 8.87 -37.37
C SER A 610 -33.15 7.90 -37.45
N PRO A 611 -34.10 7.93 -36.50
CA PRO A 611 -35.34 7.16 -36.64
C PRO A 611 -36.04 7.64 -37.92
N LYS A 612 -36.40 6.69 -38.83
CA LYS A 612 -37.35 6.99 -39.89
C LYS A 612 -38.62 7.49 -39.23
N LEU A 613 -38.85 8.80 -39.31
CA LEU A 613 -40.20 9.35 -39.15
C LEU A 613 -41.03 8.69 -40.29
N GLU A 614 -41.79 7.66 -39.93
CA GLU A 614 -42.90 7.22 -40.78
C GLU A 614 -43.84 8.38 -40.92
N ALA A 615 -43.96 8.91 -42.12
CA ALA A 615 -44.99 9.82 -42.48
C ALA A 615 -46.33 9.09 -42.28
N VAL A 616 -47.06 9.47 -41.23
CA VAL A 616 -48.47 9.14 -41.09
C VAL A 616 -49.16 10.11 -42.04
N ASP A 617 -49.47 9.60 -43.25
CA ASP A 617 -50.40 10.23 -44.16
C ASP A 617 -51.79 10.21 -43.50
N ALA A 618 -52.46 11.34 -43.59
CA ALA A 618 -53.77 11.74 -43.03
C ALA A 618 -54.93 10.86 -43.48
#